data_94427ce8e7ecf784b4d238fb60fc2b8c
#
_entry.id   94427ce8e7ecf784b4d238fb60fc2b8c
#
_cell.length_a   1.000
_cell.length_b   1.000
_cell.length_c   1.000
_cell.angle_alpha   90.00
_cell.angle_beta   90.00
_cell.angle_gamma   90.00
#
_symmetry.space_group_name_H-M   'P 1'
#
loop_
_entity.id
_entity.type
_entity.pdbx_description
1 polymer ?
#
loop_
_entity_poly.entity_id
_entity_poly.type
_entity_poly.pdbx_seq_one_letter_code
_entity_poly.pdbx_strand_id
1 'polypeptide(L)'
;MPATWPAGLPYAVSGQAYGVTNAGLAPLASQVQSGKTRMRPQFTLRIARLSYGWEWTDDQLAVWRAFLAGTLGEGTGEFTLMTWIQAARAYQPRTVSIVGASNAVAEKLVGFNRTLVTCNLDVRSL
;
A
#
# COMPACT_ATOMS: atom_id res chain seq x y z
N MET A 1 -9.28 15.38 2.21
CA MET A 1 -8.48 15.16 0.98
C MET A 1 -7.29 14.27 1.29
N PRO A 2 -6.95 13.34 0.40
CA PRO A 2 -5.73 12.57 0.59
C PRO A 2 -4.49 13.46 0.55
N ALA A 3 -3.48 13.10 1.34
CA ALA A 3 -2.20 13.79 1.29
C ALA A 3 -1.50 13.53 -0.05
N THR A 4 -0.60 14.43 -0.44
CA THR A 4 0.17 14.29 -1.66
C THR A 4 1.51 13.62 -1.34
N TRP A 5 1.94 12.67 -2.18
CA TRP A 5 3.25 12.03 -2.04
C TRP A 5 4.36 13.09 -2.11
N PRO A 6 5.39 13.02 -1.23
CA PRO A 6 6.46 14.00 -1.24
C PRO A 6 7.17 14.07 -2.58
N ALA A 7 7.36 15.28 -3.11
CA ALA A 7 7.93 15.47 -4.44
C ALA A 7 9.39 14.99 -4.55
N GLY A 8 10.15 15.07 -3.47
CA GLY A 8 11.54 14.64 -3.47
C GLY A 8 11.76 13.16 -3.19
N LEU A 9 10.67 12.39 -3.02
CA LEU A 9 10.76 10.99 -2.65
C LEU A 9 10.39 10.12 -3.86
N PRO A 10 11.32 9.27 -4.35
CA PRO A 10 11.01 8.38 -5.47
C PRO A 10 9.87 7.41 -5.13
N TYR A 11 8.95 7.24 -6.05
CA TYR A 11 7.81 6.34 -5.87
C TYR A 11 8.02 4.96 -6.51
N ALA A 12 9.15 4.73 -7.16
CA ALA A 12 9.42 3.48 -7.86
C ALA A 12 9.41 2.30 -6.88
N VAL A 13 8.59 1.30 -7.17
CA VAL A 13 8.45 0.13 -6.31
C VAL A 13 9.64 -0.82 -6.47
N SER A 14 10.06 -1.46 -5.37
CA SER A 14 11.00 -2.55 -5.43
C SER A 14 10.29 -3.81 -5.93
N GLY A 15 10.81 -4.42 -7.01
CA GLY A 15 10.23 -5.63 -7.57
C GLY A 15 10.21 -6.80 -6.61
N GLN A 16 11.11 -6.82 -5.63
CA GLN A 16 11.14 -7.87 -4.61
C GLN A 16 10.00 -7.76 -3.61
N ALA A 17 9.47 -6.55 -3.43
CA ALA A 17 8.44 -6.28 -2.43
C ALA A 17 7.04 -6.22 -3.02
N TYR A 18 6.90 -6.11 -4.33
CA TYR A 18 5.61 -5.96 -4.98
C TYR A 18 4.85 -7.29 -5.05
N GLY A 19 3.59 -7.27 -4.66
CA GLY A 19 2.69 -8.39 -4.82
C GLY A 19 1.26 -8.00 -4.51
N VAL A 20 0.30 -8.64 -5.17
CA VAL A 20 -1.12 -8.42 -4.90
C VAL A 20 -1.57 -9.49 -3.91
N THR A 21 -1.90 -9.07 -2.70
CA THR A 21 -2.36 -9.99 -1.65
C THR A 21 -3.86 -10.26 -1.78
N ASN A 22 -4.66 -9.19 -1.98
CA ASN A 22 -6.12 -9.29 -2.17
C ASN A 22 -6.50 -8.40 -3.34
N ALA A 23 -7.00 -8.98 -4.43
CA ALA A 23 -7.22 -8.26 -5.67
C ALA A 23 -8.53 -7.46 -5.70
N GLY A 24 -9.37 -7.59 -4.70
CA GLY A 24 -10.65 -6.89 -4.68
C GLY A 24 -11.38 -7.04 -3.36
N LEU A 25 -12.67 -6.78 -3.40
CA LEU A 25 -13.53 -6.77 -2.22
C LEU A 25 -13.60 -8.14 -1.55
N ALA A 26 -13.54 -8.14 -0.23
CA ALA A 26 -13.85 -9.33 0.55
C ALA A 26 -15.35 -9.65 0.40
N PRO A 27 -15.71 -10.89 0.08
CA PRO A 27 -17.12 -11.24 -0.02
C PRO A 27 -17.75 -11.39 1.36
N LEU A 28 -19.05 -11.11 1.43
CA LEU A 28 -19.83 -11.50 2.59
C LEU A 28 -20.17 -12.97 2.44
N ALA A 29 -19.61 -13.82 3.31
CA ALA A 29 -19.82 -15.25 3.25
C ALA A 29 -20.84 -15.68 4.30
N SER A 30 -21.83 -16.50 3.89
CA SER A 30 -22.77 -17.09 4.81
C SER A 30 -22.92 -18.59 4.52
N GLN A 31 -22.94 -19.38 5.57
CA GLN A 31 -23.07 -20.82 5.44
C GLN A 31 -24.54 -21.20 5.54
N VAL A 32 -25.01 -22.01 4.58
CA VAL A 32 -26.39 -22.54 4.59
C VAL A 32 -26.40 -23.95 5.15
N GLN A 33 -27.60 -24.47 5.51
CA GLN A 33 -27.76 -25.77 6.13
C GLN A 33 -27.22 -26.93 5.29
N SER A 34 -27.18 -26.78 3.98
CA SER A 34 -26.64 -27.79 3.07
C SER A 34 -25.10 -27.85 3.08
N GLY A 35 -24.44 -27.02 3.87
CA GLY A 35 -22.99 -26.96 3.94
C GLY A 35 -22.34 -26.10 2.87
N LYS A 36 -23.10 -25.54 1.96
CA LYS A 36 -22.57 -24.64 0.92
C LYS A 36 -22.37 -23.23 1.48
N THR A 37 -21.32 -22.59 1.06
CA THR A 37 -21.03 -21.21 1.41
C THR A 37 -21.45 -20.31 0.25
N ARG A 38 -22.29 -19.30 0.58
CA ARG A 38 -22.65 -18.27 -0.38
C ARG A 38 -21.78 -17.05 -0.16
N MET A 39 -21.34 -16.45 -1.26
CA MET A 39 -20.47 -15.27 -1.21
C MET A 39 -21.06 -14.18 -2.08
N ARG A 40 -20.99 -12.95 -1.57
CA ARG A 40 -21.44 -11.77 -2.30
C ARG A 40 -20.57 -10.57 -1.93
N PRO A 41 -20.45 -9.56 -2.80
CA PRO A 41 -19.67 -8.37 -2.47
C PRO A 41 -20.23 -7.65 -1.25
N GLN A 42 -19.36 -7.30 -0.31
CA GLN A 42 -19.75 -6.62 0.93
C GLN A 42 -19.79 -5.11 0.77
N PHE A 43 -18.95 -4.56 -0.11
CA PHE A 43 -18.83 -3.12 -0.34
C PHE A 43 -18.93 -2.82 -1.82
N THR A 44 -19.35 -1.59 -2.14
CA THR A 44 -19.39 -1.12 -3.54
C THR A 44 -18.06 -0.57 -4.01
N LEU A 45 -17.26 0.00 -3.09
CA LEU A 45 -15.94 0.53 -3.42
C LEU A 45 -14.92 -0.60 -3.46
N ARG A 46 -14.29 -0.77 -4.61
CA ARG A 46 -13.29 -1.82 -4.80
C ARG A 46 -11.96 -1.38 -4.18
N ILE A 47 -11.46 -2.17 -3.24
CA ILE A 47 -10.18 -1.95 -2.58
C ILE A 47 -9.34 -3.21 -2.74
N ALA A 48 -8.14 -3.04 -3.29
CA ALA A 48 -7.17 -4.12 -3.41
C ALA A 48 -6.07 -3.94 -2.38
N ARG A 49 -5.53 -5.02 -1.87
CA ARG A 49 -4.40 -5.00 -0.94
C ARG A 49 -3.14 -5.45 -1.64
N LEU A 50 -2.12 -4.62 -1.58
CA LEU A 50 -0.83 -4.89 -2.18
C LEU A 50 0.25 -4.99 -1.13
N SER A 51 1.19 -5.91 -1.34
CA SER A 51 2.50 -5.85 -0.70
C SER A 51 3.35 -4.90 -1.53
N TYR A 52 3.94 -3.89 -0.90
CA TYR A 52 4.61 -2.81 -1.61
C TYR A 52 5.88 -2.42 -0.85
N GLY A 53 6.87 -1.96 -1.57
CA GLY A 53 8.10 -1.54 -0.93
C GLY A 53 8.97 -0.69 -1.84
N TRP A 54 9.87 0.05 -1.22
CA TRP A 54 10.77 0.98 -1.89
C TRP A 54 12.17 0.84 -1.33
N GLU A 55 13.17 1.10 -2.16
CA GLU A 55 14.55 1.23 -1.72
C GLU A 55 14.96 2.70 -1.75
N TRP A 56 15.36 3.24 -0.62
CA TRP A 56 15.72 4.64 -0.48
C TRP A 56 17.07 4.81 0.18
N THR A 57 17.72 5.93 -0.13
CA THR A 57 18.93 6.37 0.56
C THR A 57 18.55 6.97 1.93
N ASP A 58 19.55 7.26 2.76
CA ASP A 58 19.33 7.80 4.11
C ASP A 58 18.53 9.10 4.09
N ASP A 59 18.85 10.02 3.16
CA ASP A 59 18.13 11.30 3.05
C ASP A 59 16.66 11.08 2.65
N GLN A 60 16.42 10.17 1.71
CA GLN A 60 15.07 9.84 1.27
C GLN A 60 14.28 9.15 2.38
N LEU A 61 14.93 8.31 3.16
CA LEU A 61 14.29 7.67 4.31
C LEU A 61 13.86 8.68 5.36
N ALA A 62 14.66 9.73 5.59
CA ALA A 62 14.29 10.79 6.52
C ALA A 62 13.05 11.55 6.03
N VAL A 63 12.93 11.82 4.73
CA VAL A 63 11.74 12.43 4.14
C VAL A 63 10.51 11.54 4.34
N TRP A 64 10.65 10.24 4.11
CA TRP A 64 9.56 9.27 4.31
C TRP A 64 9.10 9.25 5.76
N ARG A 65 10.03 9.20 6.72
CA ARG A 65 9.67 9.16 8.14
C ARG A 65 8.94 10.42 8.57
N ALA A 66 9.37 11.59 8.07
CA ALA A 66 8.69 12.85 8.36
C ALA A 66 7.28 12.87 7.77
N PHE A 67 7.12 12.39 6.54
CA PHE A 67 5.82 12.27 5.89
C PHE A 67 4.89 11.33 6.67
N LEU A 68 5.41 10.16 7.05
CA LEU A 68 4.63 9.15 7.77
C LEU A 68 4.16 9.66 9.14
N ALA A 69 5.07 10.23 9.93
CA ALA A 69 4.74 10.67 11.28
C ALA A 69 3.93 11.96 11.31
N GLY A 70 4.25 12.91 10.43
CA GLY A 70 3.62 14.23 10.41
C GLY A 70 2.39 14.28 9.53
N THR A 71 2.57 14.20 8.22
CA THR A 71 1.49 14.41 7.24
C THR A 71 0.42 13.33 7.31
N LEU A 72 0.80 12.08 7.50
CA LEU A 72 -0.13 10.96 7.58
C LEU A 72 -0.62 10.65 9.00
N GLY A 73 -0.18 11.41 9.99
CA GLY A 73 -0.59 11.16 11.38
C GLY A 73 -0.25 9.75 11.84
N GLU A 74 1.02 9.39 11.85
CA GLU A 74 1.51 8.03 12.18
C GLU A 74 1.00 6.96 11.22
N GLY A 75 0.83 7.33 9.96
CA GLY A 75 0.44 6.39 8.92
C GLY A 75 -1.05 6.08 8.85
N THR A 76 -1.89 6.82 9.58
CA THR A 76 -3.33 6.58 9.59
C THR A 76 -4.08 7.23 8.44
N GLY A 77 -3.47 8.21 7.78
CA GLY A 77 -4.10 8.97 6.70
C GLY A 77 -3.98 8.30 5.34
N GLU A 78 -4.85 8.71 4.42
CA GLU A 78 -4.76 8.31 3.03
C GLU A 78 -3.88 9.29 2.26
N PHE A 79 -3.24 8.79 1.20
CA PHE A 79 -2.41 9.64 0.34
C PHE A 79 -2.51 9.19 -1.12
N THR A 80 -2.18 10.10 -2.02
CA THR A 80 -2.13 9.81 -3.46
C THR A 80 -0.72 9.37 -3.82
N LEU A 81 -0.60 8.19 -4.42
CA LEU A 81 0.67 7.59 -4.82
C LEU A 81 0.60 7.18 -6.28
N MET A 82 1.66 7.43 -7.02
CA MET A 82 1.85 6.82 -8.33
C MET A 82 2.15 5.34 -8.10
N THR A 83 1.11 4.52 -8.22
CA THR A 83 1.14 3.10 -7.88
C THR A 83 1.43 2.27 -9.11
N TRP A 84 2.34 1.30 -8.99
CA TRP A 84 2.60 0.35 -10.06
C TRP A 84 1.38 -0.56 -10.23
N ILE A 85 0.85 -0.60 -11.46
CA ILE A 85 -0.25 -1.48 -11.83
C ILE A 85 0.30 -2.53 -12.78
N GLN A 86 0.48 -3.74 -12.29
CA GLN A 86 1.11 -4.81 -13.07
C GLN A 86 0.31 -5.17 -14.33
N ALA A 87 -1.01 -5.17 -14.24
CA ALA A 87 -1.87 -5.46 -15.40
C ALA A 87 -1.70 -4.44 -16.52
N ALA A 88 -1.45 -3.18 -16.19
CA ALA A 88 -1.21 -2.11 -17.16
C ALA A 88 0.28 -1.90 -17.44
N ARG A 89 1.16 -2.47 -16.63
CA ARG A 89 2.62 -2.31 -16.67
C ARG A 89 3.03 -0.84 -16.68
N ALA A 90 2.38 -0.06 -15.83
CA ALA A 90 2.63 1.38 -15.73
C ALA A 90 2.28 1.89 -14.34
N TYR A 91 2.85 3.05 -13.98
CA TYR A 91 2.47 3.76 -12.77
C TYR A 91 1.25 4.62 -13.04
N GLN A 92 0.26 4.55 -12.16
CA GLN A 92 -0.96 5.35 -12.24
C GLN A 92 -1.29 5.93 -10.88
N PRO A 93 -1.85 7.15 -10.82
CA PRO A 93 -2.22 7.74 -9.53
C PRO A 93 -3.37 6.99 -8.89
N ARG A 94 -3.21 6.65 -7.62
CA ARG A 94 -4.24 5.96 -6.83
C ARG A 94 -4.24 6.51 -5.41
N THR A 95 -5.42 6.52 -4.79
CA THR A 95 -5.52 6.81 -3.36
C THR A 95 -5.23 5.54 -2.59
N VAL A 96 -4.25 5.62 -1.70
CA VAL A 96 -3.78 4.46 -0.94
C VAL A 96 -3.75 4.77 0.55
N SER A 97 -3.80 3.73 1.36
CA SER A 97 -3.60 3.82 2.81
C SER A 97 -2.73 2.67 3.27
N ILE A 98 -1.97 2.89 4.35
CA ILE A 98 -1.08 1.87 4.91
C ILE A 98 -1.89 0.98 5.84
N VAL A 99 -1.86 -0.33 5.59
CA VAL A 99 -2.52 -1.32 6.45
C VAL A 99 -1.73 -1.45 7.75
N GLY A 100 -2.38 -1.20 8.87
CA GLY A 100 -1.74 -1.26 10.18
C GLY A 100 -0.97 0.00 10.58
N ALA A 101 -1.08 1.07 9.79
CA ALA A 101 -0.43 2.36 10.04
C ALA A 101 1.10 2.22 10.17
N SER A 102 1.76 3.14 10.86
CA SER A 102 3.22 3.13 10.94
C SER A 102 3.78 1.91 11.67
N ASN A 103 3.00 1.27 12.52
CA ASN A 103 3.43 0.06 13.22
C ASN A 103 3.65 -1.14 12.29
N ALA A 104 3.05 -1.13 11.13
CA ALA A 104 3.16 -2.20 10.14
C ALA A 104 4.19 -1.92 9.04
N VAL A 105 4.85 -0.77 9.08
CA VAL A 105 5.91 -0.42 8.13
C VAL A 105 7.22 -1.00 8.63
N ALA A 106 7.86 -1.83 7.79
CA ALA A 106 9.13 -2.46 8.11
C ALA A 106 10.27 -1.84 7.32
N GLU A 107 11.44 -1.74 7.92
CA GLU A 107 12.65 -1.23 7.28
C GLU A 107 13.77 -2.26 7.40
N LYS A 108 14.45 -2.52 6.30
CA LYS A 108 15.56 -3.47 6.26
C LYS A 108 16.74 -2.88 5.51
N LEU A 109 17.91 -2.94 6.12
CA LEU A 109 19.13 -2.48 5.47
C LEU A 109 19.52 -3.46 4.36
N VAL A 110 19.59 -2.97 3.12
CA VAL A 110 19.92 -3.81 1.95
C VAL A 110 21.25 -3.44 1.31
N GLY A 111 21.92 -2.41 1.80
CA GLY A 111 23.21 -1.96 1.33
C GLY A 111 23.79 -0.97 2.29
N PHE A 112 24.97 -0.44 1.97
CA PHE A 112 25.66 0.47 2.87
C PHE A 112 24.84 1.71 3.23
N ASN A 113 24.15 2.28 2.22
CA ASN A 113 23.34 3.49 2.41
C ASN A 113 21.93 3.36 1.83
N ARG A 114 21.41 2.13 1.71
CA ARG A 114 20.09 1.88 1.18
C ARG A 114 19.26 1.07 2.16
N THR A 115 18.01 1.46 2.30
CA THR A 115 17.05 0.78 3.16
C THR A 115 15.84 0.37 2.34
N LEU A 116 15.44 -0.88 2.45
CA LEU A 116 14.19 -1.39 1.88
C LEU A 116 13.07 -1.13 2.88
N VAL A 117 12.11 -0.31 2.48
CA VAL A 117 10.93 0.00 3.29
C VAL A 117 9.76 -0.78 2.71
N THR A 118 9.15 -1.64 3.51
CA THR A 118 8.04 -2.50 3.07
C THR A 118 6.81 -2.28 3.92
N CYS A 119 5.64 -2.36 3.27
CA CYS A 119 4.36 -2.27 3.95
C CYS A 119 3.28 -2.88 3.06
N ASN A 120 2.09 -3.04 3.61
CA ASN A 120 0.91 -3.40 2.82
C ASN A 120 0.08 -2.15 2.59
N LEU A 121 -0.39 -1.97 1.37
CA LEU A 121 -1.22 -0.84 0.99
C LEU A 121 -2.59 -1.30 0.57
N ASP A 122 -3.63 -0.59 1.02
CA ASP A 122 -4.97 -0.71 0.48
C ASP A 122 -5.12 0.34 -0.60
N VAL A 123 -5.35 -0.10 -1.83
CA VAL A 123 -5.41 0.74 -3.03
C VAL A 123 -6.83 0.76 -3.54
N ARG A 124 -7.36 1.97 -3.73
CA ARG A 124 -8.72 2.13 -4.28
C ARG A 124 -8.69 1.99 -5.80
N SER A 125 -9.62 1.21 -6.33
CA SER A 125 -9.85 1.07 -7.78
C SER A 125 -8.60 0.61 -8.54
N LEU A 126 -7.96 -0.41 -8.03
CA LEU A 126 -6.75 -0.97 -8.65
C LEU A 126 -6.98 -1.36 -10.12
#